data_69858b68c265aa44062aeceb69c596e9
#
_entry.id   69858b68c265aa44062aeceb69c596e9
#
_cell.length_a   1.000
_cell.length_b   1.000
_cell.length_c   1.000
_cell.angle_alpha   90.00
_cell.angle_beta   90.00
_cell.angle_gamma   90.00
#
_symmetry.space_group_name_H-M   'P 1'
#
loop_
_entity.id
_entity.type
_entity.pdbx_description
1 polymer ?
#
loop_
_entity_poly.entity_id
_entity_poly.type
_entity_poly.pdbx_seq_one_letter_code
_entity_poly.pdbx_strand_id
1 'polypeptide(L)'
;MACFAVPLAEAVVVTVSKKILLRKNADAVVSQAKARKIESFREKIGTLEKMLYGGSFLLAAEHLYHGEISFLPPFLTAMKNPEEIPLMLHEMATVGVGMAAAVTAVWVVAMGISALVKKLCAGSKILEAEKLSGEFA
;
A
#
# COMPACT_ATOMS: atom_id res chain seq x y z
N MET A 1 12.17 -16.73 9.42
CA MET A 1 11.06 -17.48 8.84
C MET A 1 10.49 -16.78 7.62
N ALA A 2 9.24 -16.75 7.24
CA ALA A 2 8.85 -16.25 5.90
C ALA A 2 7.77 -15.15 5.94
N CYS A 3 7.75 -14.34 7.00
CA CYS A 3 6.72 -13.32 7.23
C CYS A 3 6.68 -12.21 6.15
N PHE A 4 7.81 -11.96 5.47
CA PHE A 4 7.88 -11.00 4.34
C PHE A 4 7.04 -11.43 3.13
N ALA A 5 6.73 -12.73 2.99
CA ALA A 5 5.96 -13.24 1.86
C ALA A 5 4.52 -12.72 1.84
N VAL A 6 3.93 -12.44 3.01
CA VAL A 6 2.54 -11.96 3.12
C VAL A 6 2.38 -10.53 2.59
N PRO A 7 3.14 -9.52 3.05
CA PRO A 7 3.05 -8.18 2.49
C PRO A 7 3.52 -8.12 1.03
N LEU A 8 4.42 -9.02 0.60
CA LEU A 8 4.79 -9.15 -0.80
C LEU A 8 3.61 -9.66 -1.65
N ALA A 9 2.89 -10.68 -1.17
CA ALA A 9 1.68 -11.19 -1.84
C ALA A 9 0.60 -10.10 -1.92
N GLU A 10 0.37 -9.34 -0.85
CA GLU A 10 -0.54 -8.19 -0.86
C GLU A 10 -0.11 -7.15 -1.89
N ALA A 11 1.18 -6.81 -1.98
CA ALA A 11 1.70 -5.89 -2.99
C ALA A 11 1.40 -6.35 -4.41
N VAL A 12 1.59 -7.64 -4.70
CA VAL A 12 1.27 -8.23 -6.01
C VAL A 12 -0.23 -8.14 -6.31
N VAL A 13 -1.09 -8.47 -5.33
CA VAL A 13 -2.55 -8.36 -5.48
C VAL A 13 -2.97 -6.91 -5.75
N VAL A 14 -2.42 -5.94 -5.04
CA VAL A 14 -2.66 -4.51 -5.25
C VAL A 14 -2.23 -4.08 -6.65
N THR A 15 -1.05 -4.51 -7.11
CA THR A 15 -0.54 -4.21 -8.45
C THR A 15 -1.45 -4.77 -9.55
N VAL A 16 -1.85 -6.03 -9.42
CA VAL A 16 -2.74 -6.71 -10.38
C VAL A 16 -4.12 -6.05 -10.41
N SER A 17 -4.69 -5.79 -9.23
CA SER A 17 -5.99 -5.11 -9.10
C SER A 17 -5.98 -3.72 -9.72
N LYS A 18 -4.93 -2.94 -9.49
CA LYS A 18 -4.70 -1.64 -10.13
C LYS A 18 -4.66 -1.76 -11.65
N LYS A 19 -3.94 -2.75 -12.19
CA LYS A 19 -3.82 -2.98 -13.63
C LYS A 19 -5.15 -3.36 -14.28
N ILE A 20 -5.94 -4.23 -13.62
CA ILE A 20 -7.27 -4.65 -14.08
C ILE A 20 -8.25 -3.47 -14.08
N LEU A 21 -8.29 -2.68 -12.99
CA LEU A 21 -9.15 -1.50 -12.88
C LEU A 21 -8.83 -0.45 -13.95
N LEU A 22 -7.55 -0.24 -14.26
CA LEU A 22 -7.13 0.67 -15.30
C LEU A 22 -7.55 0.20 -16.69
N ARG A 23 -7.40 -1.08 -16.99
CA ARG A 23 -7.80 -1.67 -18.26
C ARG A 23 -9.30 -1.52 -18.51
N LYS A 24 -10.12 -1.84 -17.50
CA LYS A 24 -11.58 -1.73 -17.57
C LYS A 24 -12.08 -0.29 -17.76
N ASN A 25 -11.35 0.70 -17.27
CA ASN A 25 -11.73 2.12 -17.42
C ASN A 25 -11.19 2.76 -18.71
N ALA A 26 -10.20 2.15 -19.39
CA ALA A 26 -9.71 2.61 -20.68
C ALA A 26 -10.73 2.39 -21.81
N ASP A 27 -11.56 1.36 -21.70
CA ASP A 27 -12.57 1.00 -22.69
C ASP A 27 -13.90 1.80 -22.53
N ALA A 28 -14.05 2.55 -21.42
CA ALA A 28 -15.23 3.37 -21.18
C ALA A 28 -14.95 4.83 -21.54
N VAL A 29 -15.81 5.44 -22.37
CA VAL A 29 -15.83 6.89 -22.61
C VAL A 29 -16.12 7.61 -21.31
N VAL A 30 -15.08 8.02 -20.60
CA VAL A 30 -15.16 8.60 -19.26
C VAL A 30 -15.14 10.12 -19.36
N SER A 31 -16.11 10.79 -18.74
CA SER A 31 -16.10 12.26 -18.61
C SER A 31 -14.82 12.74 -17.91
N GLN A 32 -14.29 13.91 -18.27
CA GLN A 32 -13.02 14.45 -17.73
C GLN A 32 -12.98 14.49 -16.19
N ALA A 33 -14.12 14.75 -15.53
CA ALA A 33 -14.21 14.78 -14.07
C ALA A 33 -13.97 13.38 -13.45
N LYS A 34 -14.47 12.33 -14.11
CA LYS A 34 -14.28 10.93 -13.68
C LYS A 34 -12.84 10.48 -13.93
N ALA A 35 -12.22 10.92 -15.03
CA ALA A 35 -10.83 10.64 -15.35
C ALA A 35 -9.87 11.21 -14.29
N ARG A 36 -10.04 12.46 -13.85
CA ARG A 36 -9.25 13.06 -12.76
C ARG A 36 -9.38 12.32 -11.43
N LYS A 37 -10.58 11.81 -11.12
CA LYS A 37 -10.83 11.05 -9.89
C LYS A 37 -10.13 9.69 -9.92
N ILE A 38 -10.12 9.03 -11.06
CA ILE A 38 -9.41 7.76 -11.30
C ILE A 38 -7.89 7.97 -11.20
N GLU A 39 -7.35 9.04 -11.79
CA GLU A 39 -5.92 9.38 -11.72
C GLU A 39 -5.48 9.61 -10.26
N SER A 40 -6.22 10.41 -9.51
CA SER A 40 -5.93 10.65 -8.08
C SER A 40 -6.00 9.35 -7.25
N PHE A 41 -6.93 8.45 -7.56
CA PHE A 41 -7.02 7.15 -6.90
C PHE A 41 -5.84 6.23 -7.27
N ARG A 42 -5.41 6.27 -8.52
CA ARG A 42 -4.23 5.55 -9.02
C ARG A 42 -2.94 5.95 -8.31
N GLU A 43 -2.72 7.25 -8.13
CA GLU A 43 -1.56 7.77 -7.40
C GLU A 43 -1.55 7.29 -5.95
N LYS A 44 -2.71 7.32 -5.29
CA LYS A 44 -2.86 6.86 -3.91
C LYS A 44 -2.55 5.38 -3.75
N ILE A 45 -3.08 4.53 -4.63
CA ILE A 45 -2.76 3.09 -4.64
C ILE A 45 -1.29 2.86 -4.98
N GLY A 46 -0.70 3.65 -5.86
CA GLY A 46 0.72 3.59 -6.17
C GLY A 46 1.61 3.87 -4.96
N THR A 47 1.17 4.69 -4.02
CA THR A 47 1.88 4.92 -2.76
C THR A 47 1.82 3.69 -1.85
N LEU A 48 0.64 3.07 -1.70
CA LEU A 48 0.49 1.81 -0.95
C LEU A 48 1.38 0.70 -1.54
N GLU A 49 1.36 0.55 -2.85
CA GLU A 49 2.18 -0.42 -3.58
C GLU A 49 3.68 -0.24 -3.26
N LYS A 50 4.20 0.99 -3.29
CA LYS A 50 5.58 1.29 -2.94
C LYS A 50 5.91 0.99 -1.48
N MET A 51 4.99 1.29 -0.56
CA MET A 51 5.16 0.99 0.87
C MET A 51 5.22 -0.52 1.12
N LEU A 52 4.34 -1.30 0.49
CA LEU A 52 4.31 -2.75 0.61
C LEU A 52 5.56 -3.40 0.02
N TYR A 53 5.98 -3.01 -1.19
CA TYR A 53 7.23 -3.54 -1.78
C TYR A 53 8.46 -3.13 -0.97
N GLY A 54 8.55 -1.88 -0.53
CA GLY A 54 9.66 -1.40 0.29
C GLY A 54 9.74 -2.13 1.64
N GLY A 55 8.62 -2.29 2.33
CA GLY A 55 8.53 -3.05 3.57
C GLY A 55 8.89 -4.52 3.40
N SER A 56 8.35 -5.16 2.35
CA SER A 56 8.68 -6.56 2.04
C SER A 56 10.16 -6.75 1.72
N PHE A 57 10.78 -5.81 1.00
CA PHE A 57 12.20 -5.86 0.68
C PHE A 57 13.07 -5.74 1.94
N LEU A 58 12.73 -4.80 2.85
CA LEU A 58 13.45 -4.65 4.12
C LEU A 58 13.36 -5.90 4.98
N LEU A 59 12.15 -6.47 5.10
CA LEU A 59 11.94 -7.73 5.83
C LEU A 59 12.71 -8.90 5.20
N ALA A 60 12.72 -8.99 3.87
CA ALA A 60 13.49 -10.03 3.17
C ALA A 60 15.00 -9.87 3.42
N ALA A 61 15.51 -8.64 3.43
CA ALA A 61 16.91 -8.36 3.74
C ALA A 61 17.26 -8.75 5.19
N GLU A 62 16.37 -8.48 6.15
CA GLU A 62 16.52 -8.89 7.54
C GLU A 62 16.57 -10.42 7.68
N HIS A 63 15.64 -11.14 7.03
CA HIS A 63 15.61 -12.61 7.04
C HIS A 63 16.85 -13.22 6.37
N LEU A 64 17.38 -12.56 5.35
CA LEU A 64 18.64 -12.95 4.71
C LEU A 64 19.83 -12.75 5.67
N TYR A 65 19.86 -11.63 6.39
CA TYR A 65 20.91 -11.33 7.37
C TYR A 65 20.91 -12.35 8.53
N HIS A 66 19.73 -12.79 8.97
CA HIS A 66 19.60 -13.83 10.00
C HIS A 66 19.79 -15.27 9.48
N GLY A 67 20.09 -15.44 8.18
CA GLY A 67 20.36 -16.76 7.60
C GLY A 67 19.12 -17.65 7.44
N GLU A 68 17.92 -17.06 7.50
CA GLU A 68 16.65 -17.79 7.33
C GLU A 68 16.30 -18.03 5.86
N ILE A 69 16.96 -17.32 4.95
CA ILE A 69 16.83 -17.48 3.50
C ILE A 69 18.16 -18.01 2.96
N SER A 70 18.10 -19.08 2.18
CA SER A 70 19.25 -19.66 1.47
C SER A 70 19.14 -19.38 -0.04
N PHE A 71 20.28 -19.12 -0.70
CA PHE A 71 20.32 -19.00 -2.18
C PHE A 71 20.23 -20.36 -2.88
N LEU A 72 20.37 -21.47 -2.14
CA LEU A 72 20.22 -22.82 -2.66
C LEU A 72 18.87 -23.42 -2.22
N PRO A 73 18.20 -24.22 -3.06
CA PRO A 73 16.98 -24.91 -2.67
C PRO A 73 17.20 -25.87 -1.47
N PRO A 74 16.27 -25.93 -0.52
CA PRO A 74 15.08 -25.11 -0.37
C PRO A 74 15.42 -23.67 0.07
N PHE A 75 14.83 -22.68 -0.58
CA PHE A 75 15.14 -21.25 -0.36
C PHE A 75 14.87 -20.76 1.07
N LEU A 76 13.98 -21.43 1.80
CA LEU A 76 13.68 -21.19 3.21
C LEU A 76 14.29 -22.30 4.05
N THR A 77 15.10 -21.94 5.04
CA THR A 77 15.79 -22.92 5.93
C THR A 77 14.81 -23.77 6.72
N ALA A 78 13.67 -23.21 7.12
CA ALA A 78 12.58 -23.94 7.80
C ALA A 78 11.98 -25.08 6.97
N MET A 79 12.11 -25.05 5.65
CA MET A 79 11.63 -26.15 4.80
C MET A 79 12.53 -27.38 4.83
N LYS A 80 13.71 -27.33 5.44
CA LYS A 80 14.60 -28.47 5.61
C LYS A 80 14.10 -29.41 6.71
N ASN A 81 13.37 -28.88 7.69
CA ASN A 81 12.87 -29.63 8.84
C ASN A 81 11.34 -29.62 8.83
N PRO A 82 10.66 -30.76 8.60
CA PRO A 82 9.20 -30.81 8.58
C PRO A 82 8.52 -30.30 9.86
N GLU A 83 9.20 -30.42 11.00
CA GLU A 83 8.70 -29.97 12.31
C GLU A 83 8.66 -28.43 12.46
N GLU A 84 9.46 -27.71 11.67
CA GLU A 84 9.51 -26.23 11.69
C GLU A 84 8.45 -25.61 10.77
N ILE A 85 7.87 -26.38 9.84
CA ILE A 85 6.89 -25.88 8.90
C ILE A 85 5.63 -25.33 9.58
N PRO A 86 5.01 -25.99 10.56
CA PRO A 86 3.84 -25.44 11.25
C PRO A 86 4.14 -24.12 11.96
N LEU A 87 5.31 -24.00 12.59
CA LEU A 87 5.74 -22.77 13.24
C LEU A 87 5.93 -21.63 12.24
N MET A 88 6.57 -21.91 11.12
CA MET A 88 6.74 -20.95 10.01
C MET A 88 5.39 -20.45 9.48
N LEU A 89 4.43 -21.35 9.27
CA LEU A 89 3.09 -21.00 8.81
C LEU A 89 2.33 -20.16 9.86
N HIS A 90 2.48 -20.49 11.13
CA HIS A 90 1.88 -19.71 12.21
C HIS A 90 2.43 -18.29 12.26
N GLU A 91 3.74 -18.10 12.11
CA GLU A 91 4.36 -16.78 12.05
C GLU A 91 3.94 -15.99 10.81
N MET A 92 3.84 -16.63 9.64
CA MET A 92 3.30 -15.99 8.45
C MET A 92 1.87 -15.52 8.67
N ALA A 93 1.03 -16.33 9.30
CA ALA A 93 -0.38 -16.00 9.54
C ALA A 93 -0.57 -14.92 10.62
N THR A 94 0.31 -14.83 11.60
CA THR A 94 0.21 -13.85 12.69
C THR A 94 1.03 -12.60 12.41
N VAL A 95 2.35 -12.74 12.35
CA VAL A 95 3.27 -11.62 12.18
C VAL A 95 3.18 -11.04 10.75
N GLY A 96 3.19 -11.90 9.73
CA GLY A 96 3.12 -11.47 8.34
C GLY A 96 1.82 -10.75 8.02
N VAL A 97 0.67 -11.30 8.42
CA VAL A 97 -0.64 -10.67 8.23
C VAL A 97 -0.77 -9.40 9.09
N GLY A 98 -0.27 -9.43 10.33
CA GLY A 98 -0.26 -8.26 11.21
C GLY A 98 0.53 -7.09 10.61
N MET A 99 1.69 -7.34 10.03
CA MET A 99 2.50 -6.30 9.37
C MET A 99 1.84 -5.76 8.10
N ALA A 100 1.28 -6.63 7.26
CA ALA A 100 0.54 -6.23 6.08
C ALA A 100 -0.67 -5.34 6.45
N ALA A 101 -1.45 -5.75 7.44
CA ALA A 101 -2.57 -4.97 7.97
C ALA A 101 -2.12 -3.62 8.56
N ALA A 102 -1.00 -3.57 9.28
CA ALA A 102 -0.46 -2.34 9.84
C ALA A 102 -0.05 -1.35 8.75
N VAL A 103 0.66 -1.78 7.71
CA VAL A 103 1.03 -0.93 6.57
C VAL A 103 -0.20 -0.36 5.88
N THR A 104 -1.20 -1.20 5.62
CA THR A 104 -2.45 -0.78 5.00
C THR A 104 -3.23 0.20 5.90
N ALA A 105 -3.27 -0.02 7.20
CA ALA A 105 -3.91 0.90 8.16
C ALA A 105 -3.21 2.26 8.19
N VAL A 106 -1.88 2.29 8.25
CA VAL A 106 -1.09 3.54 8.18
C VAL A 106 -1.37 4.30 6.89
N TRP A 107 -1.44 3.59 5.76
CA TRP A 107 -1.78 4.22 4.49
C TRP A 107 -3.20 4.80 4.50
N VAL A 108 -4.20 4.09 5.02
CA VAL A 108 -5.59 4.59 5.12
C VAL A 108 -5.65 5.85 5.98
N VAL A 109 -4.98 5.86 7.13
CA VAL A 109 -4.92 7.02 8.03
C VAL A 109 -4.25 8.21 7.33
N ALA A 110 -3.11 8.01 6.68
CA ALA A 110 -2.41 9.05 5.93
C ALA A 110 -3.28 9.64 4.80
N MET A 111 -4.04 8.80 4.09
CA MET A 111 -5.00 9.25 3.07
C MET A 111 -6.15 10.05 3.68
N GLY A 112 -6.67 9.64 4.84
CA GLY A 112 -7.71 10.35 5.58
C GLY A 112 -7.25 11.74 6.02
N ILE A 113 -6.07 11.82 6.64
CA ILE A 113 -5.46 13.10 7.06
C ILE A 113 -5.23 14.01 5.86
N SER A 114 -4.67 13.49 4.77
CA SER A 114 -4.43 14.26 3.55
C SER A 114 -5.72 14.81 2.93
N ALA A 115 -6.80 14.06 2.99
CA ALA A 115 -8.11 14.50 2.50
C ALA A 115 -8.70 15.60 3.41
N LEU A 116 -8.54 15.47 4.73
CA LEU A 116 -9.00 16.45 5.70
C LEU A 116 -8.25 17.78 5.55
N VAL A 117 -6.92 17.73 5.47
CA VAL A 117 -6.07 18.91 5.25
C VAL A 117 -6.45 19.64 3.96
N LYS A 118 -6.67 18.91 2.86
CA LYS A 118 -7.11 19.51 1.60
C LYS A 118 -8.46 20.20 1.73
N LYS A 119 -9.42 19.66 2.48
CA LYS A 119 -10.71 20.30 2.73
C LYS A 119 -10.58 21.57 3.56
N LEU A 120 -9.75 21.56 4.61
CA LEU A 120 -9.49 22.72 5.45
C LEU A 120 -8.81 23.84 4.66
N CYS A 121 -7.78 23.53 3.88
CA CYS A 121 -7.10 24.51 3.04
C CYS A 121 -8.00 25.07 1.91
N ALA A 122 -8.94 24.29 1.37
CA ALA A 122 -9.90 24.78 0.41
C ALA A 122 -10.91 25.74 1.06
N GLY A 123 -11.37 25.43 2.28
CA GLY A 123 -12.27 26.30 3.04
C GLY A 123 -11.63 27.65 3.39
N SER A 124 -10.36 27.67 3.81
CA SER A 124 -9.65 28.91 4.13
C SER A 124 -9.47 29.83 2.90
N LYS A 125 -9.18 29.27 1.75
CA LYS A 125 -9.07 30.04 0.48
C LYS A 125 -10.38 30.68 0.05
N ILE A 126 -11.51 30.02 0.29
CA ILE A 126 -12.84 30.59 -0.04
C ILE A 126 -13.15 31.76 0.87
N LEU A 127 -12.88 31.64 2.17
CA LEU A 127 -13.08 32.72 3.15
C LEU A 127 -12.19 33.94 2.87
N GLU A 128 -10.96 33.73 2.42
CA GLU A 128 -10.03 34.78 2.05
C GLU A 128 -10.47 35.51 0.77
N ALA A 129 -10.96 34.77 -0.22
CA ALA A 129 -11.51 35.33 -1.46
C ALA A 129 -12.80 36.15 -1.22
N GLU A 130 -13.68 35.68 -0.32
CA GLU A 130 -14.91 36.38 0.08
C GLU A 130 -14.60 37.67 0.83
N LYS A 131 -13.59 37.66 1.71
CA LYS A 131 -13.14 38.84 2.44
C LYS A 131 -12.57 39.92 1.51
N LEU A 132 -11.76 39.52 0.51
CA LEU A 132 -11.22 40.44 -0.48
C LEU A 132 -12.32 41.03 -1.38
N SER A 133 -13.35 40.26 -1.75
CA SER A 133 -14.45 40.78 -2.58
C SER A 133 -15.37 41.72 -1.82
N GLY A 134 -15.48 41.58 -0.50
CA GLY A 134 -16.25 42.47 0.37
C GLY A 134 -15.56 43.81 0.67
N GLU A 135 -14.25 43.92 0.50
CA GLU A 135 -13.46 45.13 0.73
C GLU A 135 -13.46 46.09 -0.47
N PHE A 136 -13.85 45.61 -1.67
CA PHE A 136 -13.97 46.41 -2.88
C PHE A 136 -15.42 46.80 -3.23
N ALA A 137 -16.39 46.50 -2.40
CA ALA A 137 -17.78 46.87 -2.57
C ALA A 137 -18.17 48.01 -1.60
#